data_8b72357fe29d8a5f43b528049d625e44
#
_entry.id   8b72357fe29d8a5f43b528049d625e44
#
_cell.length_a   1.000
_cell.length_b   1.000
_cell.length_c   1.000
_cell.angle_alpha   90.00
_cell.angle_beta   90.00
_cell.angle_gamma   90.00
#
_symmetry.space_group_name_H-M   'P 1'
#
loop_
_entity.id
_entity.type
_entity.pdbx_description
1 polymer ?
#
loop_
_entity_poly.entity_id
_entity_poly.type
_entity_poly.pdbx_seq_one_letter_code
_entity_poly.pdbx_strand_id
1 'polypeptide(L)'
;MVNAGLLTYARTLGIILGSNIGTTLTTELIGLQINTMATPLLAASLSLWAAAVIAGELPPTSRVAELCHKISPPLQFISLAVSGFALVLWGIAVMQSIGGILQESGLFLWFLNHAATSALWGLAAGACLTAMLHSSAAVIAMAMSIAASGAMPPELGIAIVLGANVGTCVTAVIASIGGTPSGVFVAWSHVALNVGGALLFLPMIGLLQASAAWIGGGPASQIAHAQTIFNVVCSLLALPLCYLPIWSKLEKHLQS
;
A
#
# COMPACT_ATOMS: atom_id res chain seq x y z
N MET A 1 -21.58 0.37 1.38
CA MET A 1 -21.99 -1.05 1.38
C MET A 1 -22.57 -1.48 2.73
N VAL A 2 -21.87 -1.26 3.86
CA VAL A 2 -22.43 -1.57 5.20
C VAL A 2 -23.69 -0.75 5.48
N ASN A 3 -23.67 0.55 5.20
CA ASN A 3 -24.84 1.45 5.32
C ASN A 3 -26.04 1.04 4.46
N ALA A 4 -25.79 0.34 3.36
CA ALA A 4 -26.83 -0.17 2.46
C ALA A 4 -27.32 -1.57 2.85
N GLY A 5 -26.87 -2.12 3.99
CA GLY A 5 -27.22 -3.47 4.42
C GLY A 5 -26.65 -4.62 3.56
N LEU A 6 -25.75 -4.29 2.62
CA LEU A 6 -25.15 -5.27 1.72
C LEU A 6 -24.03 -6.09 2.36
N LEU A 7 -23.42 -5.56 3.42
CA LEU A 7 -22.32 -6.19 4.15
C LEU A 7 -22.60 -6.19 5.64
N THR A 8 -22.31 -7.33 6.29
CA THR A 8 -22.30 -7.45 7.74
C THR A 8 -21.03 -6.87 8.34
N TYR A 9 -21.04 -6.50 9.62
CA TYR A 9 -19.82 -6.04 10.33
C TYR A 9 -18.70 -7.07 10.28
N ALA A 10 -19.01 -8.35 10.45
CA ALA A 10 -18.04 -9.44 10.36
C ALA A 10 -17.36 -9.50 8.97
N ARG A 11 -18.15 -9.40 7.89
CA ARG A 11 -17.62 -9.37 6.51
C ARG A 11 -16.78 -8.13 6.25
N THR A 12 -17.17 -7.00 6.82
CA THR A 12 -16.42 -5.74 6.69
C THR A 12 -15.05 -5.84 7.35
N LEU A 13 -14.95 -6.45 8.54
CA LEU A 13 -13.66 -6.72 9.17
C LEU A 13 -12.77 -7.57 8.27
N GLY A 14 -13.30 -8.66 7.69
CA GLY A 14 -12.55 -9.50 6.74
C GLY A 14 -12.04 -8.71 5.51
N ILE A 15 -12.83 -7.78 4.99
CA ILE A 15 -12.41 -6.90 3.88
C ILE A 15 -11.27 -5.98 4.31
N ILE A 16 -11.32 -5.39 5.52
CA ILE A 16 -10.25 -4.55 6.06
C ILE A 16 -8.94 -5.35 6.17
N LEU A 17 -9.00 -6.57 6.73
CA LEU A 17 -7.84 -7.45 6.83
C LEU A 17 -7.24 -7.78 5.45
N GLY A 18 -8.10 -8.16 4.50
CA GLY A 18 -7.69 -8.44 3.13
C GLY A 18 -7.09 -7.23 2.41
N SER A 19 -7.64 -6.04 2.64
CA SER A 19 -7.12 -4.78 2.09
C SER A 19 -5.73 -4.46 2.65
N ASN A 20 -5.50 -4.65 3.95
CA ASN A 20 -4.19 -4.44 4.57
C ASN A 20 -3.12 -5.40 3.97
N ILE A 21 -3.48 -6.66 3.73
CA ILE A 21 -2.58 -7.60 3.04
C ILE A 21 -2.37 -7.15 1.58
N GLY A 22 -3.42 -6.74 0.88
CA GLY A 22 -3.34 -6.31 -0.51
C GLY A 22 -2.40 -5.14 -0.75
N THR A 23 -2.30 -4.20 0.21
CA THR A 23 -1.37 -3.06 0.09
C THR A 23 0.10 -3.49 0.08
N THR A 24 0.44 -4.65 0.66
CA THR A 24 1.82 -5.13 0.69
C THR A 24 2.33 -5.53 -0.69
N LEU A 25 1.45 -5.96 -1.60
CA LEU A 25 1.84 -6.31 -2.96
C LEU A 25 2.51 -5.13 -3.68
N THR A 26 1.99 -3.91 -3.48
CA THR A 26 2.58 -2.70 -4.08
C THR A 26 4.01 -2.48 -3.57
N THR A 27 4.25 -2.61 -2.29
CA THR A 27 5.58 -2.41 -1.71
C THR A 27 6.55 -3.53 -2.04
N GLU A 28 6.09 -4.78 -2.16
CA GLU A 28 6.91 -5.87 -2.69
C GLU A 28 7.36 -5.61 -4.14
N LEU A 29 6.45 -5.12 -4.99
CA LEU A 29 6.79 -4.73 -6.37
C LEU A 29 7.83 -3.59 -6.40
N ILE A 30 7.74 -2.63 -5.48
CA ILE A 30 8.75 -1.58 -5.30
C ILE A 30 10.09 -2.19 -4.85
N GLY A 31 10.05 -3.14 -3.92
CA GLY A 31 11.22 -3.84 -3.39
C GLY A 31 11.99 -4.62 -4.45
N LEU A 32 11.31 -5.10 -5.49
CA LEU A 32 11.93 -5.73 -6.66
C LEU A 32 12.66 -4.75 -7.59
N GLN A 33 12.61 -3.44 -7.30
CA GLN A 33 13.23 -2.37 -8.10
C GLN A 33 12.80 -2.36 -9.59
N ILE A 34 11.58 -2.81 -9.88
CA ILE A 34 11.01 -2.86 -11.24
C ILE A 34 10.74 -1.45 -11.79
N ASN A 35 10.83 -0.42 -10.97
CA ASN A 35 10.67 0.99 -11.36
C ASN A 35 11.58 1.41 -12.52
N THR A 36 12.75 0.76 -12.70
CA THR A 36 13.63 0.98 -13.86
C THR A 36 12.95 0.60 -15.19
N MET A 37 11.96 -0.29 -15.15
CA MET A 37 11.18 -0.72 -16.31
C MET A 37 9.95 0.17 -16.56
N ALA A 38 9.69 1.17 -15.72
CA ALA A 38 8.49 2.01 -15.82
C ALA A 38 8.38 2.71 -17.18
N THR A 39 9.44 3.39 -17.62
CA THR A 39 9.45 4.12 -18.89
C THR A 39 9.32 3.21 -20.12
N PRO A 40 10.11 2.13 -20.28
CA PRO A 40 9.94 1.24 -21.43
C PRO A 40 8.59 0.51 -21.41
N LEU A 41 8.08 0.13 -20.24
CA LEU A 41 6.77 -0.50 -20.11
C LEU A 41 5.64 0.46 -20.49
N LEU A 42 5.71 1.72 -20.10
CA LEU A 42 4.75 2.76 -20.45
C LEU A 42 4.76 3.00 -21.97
N ALA A 43 5.94 3.16 -22.55
CA ALA A 43 6.08 3.36 -23.99
C ALA A 43 5.51 2.16 -24.80
N ALA A 44 5.88 0.93 -24.40
CA ALA A 44 5.41 -0.28 -25.07
C ALA A 44 3.88 -0.45 -24.94
N SER A 45 3.32 -0.24 -23.76
CA SER A 45 1.88 -0.41 -23.53
C SER A 45 1.04 0.65 -24.23
N LEU A 46 1.48 1.91 -24.27
CA LEU A 46 0.80 2.97 -25.04
C LEU A 46 0.90 2.73 -26.54
N SER A 47 2.06 2.28 -27.04
CA SER A 47 2.23 1.92 -28.44
C SER A 47 1.32 0.75 -28.84
N LEU A 48 1.22 -0.26 -27.98
CA LEU A 48 0.33 -1.40 -28.18
C LEU A 48 -1.14 -0.99 -28.15
N TRP A 49 -1.51 -0.09 -27.24
CA TRP A 49 -2.85 0.47 -27.18
C TRP A 49 -3.20 1.22 -28.46
N ALA A 50 -2.32 2.11 -28.93
CA ALA A 50 -2.53 2.84 -30.19
C ALA A 50 -2.66 1.91 -31.39
N ALA A 51 -1.79 0.90 -31.48
CA ALA A 51 -1.86 -0.12 -32.53
C ALA A 51 -3.19 -0.91 -32.48
N ALA A 52 -3.65 -1.27 -31.28
CA ALA A 52 -4.92 -1.96 -31.09
C ALA A 52 -6.12 -1.09 -31.51
N VAL A 53 -6.11 0.21 -31.19
CA VAL A 53 -7.15 1.15 -31.62
C VAL A 53 -7.19 1.21 -33.16
N ILE A 54 -6.04 1.44 -33.78
CA ILE A 54 -5.94 1.50 -35.26
C ILE A 54 -6.41 0.19 -35.89
N ALA A 55 -6.01 -0.95 -35.34
CA ALA A 55 -6.43 -2.26 -35.86
C ALA A 55 -7.94 -2.50 -35.70
N GLY A 56 -8.58 -1.92 -34.69
CA GLY A 56 -10.03 -2.00 -34.50
C GLY A 56 -10.84 -1.16 -35.49
N GLU A 57 -10.24 -0.11 -36.06
CA GLU A 57 -10.89 0.77 -37.06
C GLU A 57 -10.73 0.27 -38.52
N LEU A 58 -9.96 -0.81 -38.75
CA LEU A 58 -9.76 -1.35 -40.06
C LEU A 58 -11.07 -1.95 -40.63
N PRO A 59 -11.43 -1.65 -41.88
CA PRO A 59 -12.65 -2.22 -42.50
C PRO A 59 -12.53 -3.74 -42.58
N PRO A 60 -13.58 -4.52 -42.27
CA PRO A 60 -13.54 -5.98 -42.22
C PRO A 60 -13.56 -6.63 -43.60
N THR A 61 -12.60 -6.26 -44.45
CA THR A 61 -12.52 -6.73 -45.86
C THR A 61 -11.73 -8.03 -46.01
N SER A 62 -11.06 -8.51 -44.95
CA SER A 62 -10.25 -9.73 -44.99
C SER A 62 -10.37 -10.50 -43.66
N ARG A 63 -10.04 -11.81 -43.67
CA ARG A 63 -9.98 -12.64 -42.47
C ARG A 63 -9.03 -12.09 -41.39
N VAL A 64 -7.96 -11.40 -41.82
CA VAL A 64 -7.02 -10.75 -40.92
C VAL A 64 -7.68 -9.56 -40.22
N ALA A 65 -8.43 -8.75 -40.94
CA ALA A 65 -9.16 -7.61 -40.38
C ALA A 65 -10.25 -8.04 -39.39
N GLU A 66 -10.97 -9.13 -39.70
CA GLU A 66 -11.94 -9.72 -38.76
C GLU A 66 -11.27 -10.19 -37.44
N LEU A 67 -10.09 -10.83 -37.54
CA LEU A 67 -9.32 -11.24 -36.38
C LEU A 67 -8.83 -10.04 -35.57
N CYS A 68 -8.32 -9.01 -36.25
CA CYS A 68 -7.91 -7.75 -35.62
C CYS A 68 -9.08 -7.10 -34.87
N HIS A 69 -10.25 -7.05 -35.47
CA HIS A 69 -11.46 -6.47 -34.86
C HIS A 69 -11.89 -7.23 -33.60
N LYS A 70 -11.73 -8.58 -33.60
CA LYS A 70 -12.06 -9.42 -32.45
C LYS A 70 -11.05 -9.27 -31.27
N ILE A 71 -9.76 -9.09 -31.59
CA ILE A 71 -8.69 -9.03 -30.62
C ILE A 71 -8.48 -7.59 -30.09
N SER A 72 -8.81 -6.57 -30.89
CA SER A 72 -8.61 -5.17 -30.57
C SER A 72 -9.20 -4.75 -29.20
N PRO A 73 -10.48 -5.03 -28.85
CA PRO A 73 -11.03 -4.58 -27.57
C PRO A 73 -10.30 -5.15 -26.35
N PRO A 74 -10.08 -6.47 -26.20
CA PRO A 74 -9.36 -6.98 -25.05
C PRO A 74 -7.91 -6.46 -25.00
N LEU A 75 -7.26 -6.28 -26.15
CA LEU A 75 -5.90 -5.75 -26.21
C LEU A 75 -5.84 -4.28 -25.77
N GLN A 76 -6.82 -3.46 -26.13
CA GLN A 76 -6.95 -2.08 -25.65
C GLN A 76 -7.08 -2.03 -24.11
N PHE A 77 -7.93 -2.87 -23.51
CA PHE A 77 -8.10 -2.90 -22.06
C PHE A 77 -6.84 -3.38 -21.33
N ILE A 78 -6.20 -4.43 -21.83
CA ILE A 78 -4.97 -4.96 -21.23
C ILE A 78 -3.84 -3.92 -21.33
N SER A 79 -3.64 -3.32 -22.49
CA SER A 79 -2.58 -2.32 -22.69
C SER A 79 -2.83 -1.07 -21.86
N LEU A 80 -4.07 -0.63 -21.70
CA LEU A 80 -4.42 0.49 -20.83
C LEU A 80 -4.19 0.18 -19.34
N ALA A 81 -4.53 -1.05 -18.91
CA ALA A 81 -4.25 -1.51 -17.54
C ALA A 81 -2.74 -1.54 -17.26
N VAL A 82 -1.94 -2.06 -18.20
CA VAL A 82 -0.48 -2.07 -18.12
C VAL A 82 0.09 -0.65 -18.12
N SER A 83 -0.47 0.27 -18.93
CA SER A 83 -0.08 1.68 -18.91
C SER A 83 -0.34 2.34 -17.55
N GLY A 84 -1.49 2.07 -16.94
CA GLY A 84 -1.81 2.54 -15.60
C GLY A 84 -0.82 2.02 -14.56
N PHE A 85 -0.48 0.74 -14.62
CA PHE A 85 0.54 0.16 -13.76
C PHE A 85 1.93 0.80 -13.97
N ALA A 86 2.33 1.00 -15.23
CA ALA A 86 3.59 1.66 -15.58
C ALA A 86 3.65 3.11 -15.07
N LEU A 87 2.52 3.84 -15.12
CA LEU A 87 2.42 5.18 -14.54
C LEU A 87 2.60 5.18 -13.02
N VAL A 88 2.07 4.19 -12.32
CA VAL A 88 2.30 4.03 -10.88
C VAL A 88 3.78 3.80 -10.61
N LEU A 89 4.44 2.89 -11.33
CA LEU A 89 5.89 2.64 -11.19
C LEU A 89 6.72 3.90 -11.50
N TRP A 90 6.33 4.65 -12.53
CA TRP A 90 6.99 5.91 -12.88
C TRP A 90 6.82 6.96 -11.78
N GLY A 91 5.63 7.11 -11.22
CA GLY A 91 5.37 8.00 -10.09
C GLY A 91 6.21 7.64 -8.86
N ILE A 92 6.37 6.34 -8.57
CA ILE A 92 7.26 5.84 -7.53
C ILE A 92 8.72 6.23 -7.81
N ALA A 93 9.19 6.05 -9.05
CA ALA A 93 10.54 6.44 -9.44
C ALA A 93 10.78 7.95 -9.25
N VAL A 94 9.82 8.79 -9.60
CA VAL A 94 9.87 10.25 -9.34
C VAL A 94 9.93 10.54 -7.84
N MET A 95 9.12 9.89 -7.02
CA MET A 95 9.20 10.07 -5.56
C MET A 95 10.55 9.62 -4.98
N GLN A 96 11.11 8.52 -5.49
CA GLN A 96 12.42 8.05 -5.05
C GLN A 96 13.55 9.03 -5.42
N SER A 97 13.43 9.77 -6.52
CA SER A 97 14.44 10.78 -6.92
C SER A 97 14.57 11.95 -5.93
N ILE A 98 13.52 12.21 -5.14
CA ILE A 98 13.53 13.24 -4.11
C ILE A 98 14.38 12.83 -2.89
N GLY A 99 14.62 11.52 -2.72
CA GLY A 99 15.37 10.98 -1.58
C GLY A 99 16.77 11.59 -1.42
N GLY A 100 17.49 11.85 -2.53
CA GLY A 100 18.80 12.49 -2.50
C GLY A 100 18.75 13.93 -1.93
N ILE A 101 17.79 14.72 -2.37
CA ILE A 101 17.58 16.10 -1.89
C ILE A 101 17.22 16.10 -0.40
N LEU A 102 16.41 15.13 0.03
CA LEU A 102 16.01 15.02 1.42
C LEU A 102 17.21 14.70 2.33
N GLN A 103 18.11 13.82 1.89
CA GLN A 103 19.31 13.43 2.64
C GLN A 103 20.26 14.59 2.94
N GLU A 104 20.34 15.58 2.06
CA GLU A 104 21.15 16.79 2.24
C GLU A 104 20.50 17.82 3.17
N SER A 105 19.24 17.63 3.54
CA SER A 105 18.51 18.56 4.39
C SER A 105 18.92 18.44 5.86
N GLY A 106 19.15 19.58 6.55
CA GLY A 106 19.43 19.61 7.98
C GLY A 106 18.29 19.00 8.82
N LEU A 107 17.05 19.06 8.34
CA LEU A 107 15.88 18.44 8.98
C LEU A 107 15.98 16.92 8.97
N PHE A 108 16.46 16.33 7.89
CA PHE A 108 16.64 14.88 7.79
C PHE A 108 17.75 14.40 8.74
N LEU A 109 18.88 15.10 8.80
CA LEU A 109 19.96 14.78 9.73
C LEU A 109 19.51 14.92 11.19
N TRP A 110 18.76 15.97 11.50
CA TRP A 110 18.13 16.14 12.82
C TRP A 110 17.22 14.95 13.16
N PHE A 111 16.35 14.56 12.21
CA PHE A 111 15.45 13.41 12.36
C PHE A 111 16.23 12.11 12.60
N LEU A 112 17.28 11.81 11.81
CA LEU A 112 18.09 10.61 11.98
C LEU A 112 18.72 10.52 13.36
N ASN A 113 19.26 11.64 13.85
CA ASN A 113 19.87 11.70 15.19
C ASN A 113 18.85 11.37 16.31
N HIS A 114 17.61 11.83 16.17
CA HIS A 114 16.57 11.52 17.15
C HIS A 114 16.04 10.09 16.97
N ALA A 115 15.88 9.64 15.72
CA ALA A 115 15.43 8.28 15.43
C ALA A 115 16.42 7.20 15.90
N ALA A 116 17.71 7.52 15.96
CA ALA A 116 18.72 6.64 16.55
C ALA A 116 18.49 6.38 18.05
N THR A 117 17.78 7.27 18.74
CA THR A 117 17.47 7.11 20.17
C THR A 117 16.17 6.36 20.45
N SER A 118 15.22 6.37 19.51
CA SER A 118 13.94 5.71 19.70
C SER A 118 13.22 5.46 18.37
N ALA A 119 12.76 4.24 18.17
CA ALA A 119 11.92 3.85 17.03
C ALA A 119 10.58 4.63 16.94
N LEU A 120 10.15 5.26 18.04
CA LEU A 120 8.96 6.11 18.07
C LEU A 120 9.06 7.31 17.10
N TRP A 121 10.27 7.82 16.84
CA TRP A 121 10.46 8.88 15.85
C TRP A 121 10.17 8.40 14.42
N GLY A 122 10.59 7.17 14.09
CA GLY A 122 10.25 6.55 12.82
C GLY A 122 8.75 6.33 12.66
N LEU A 123 8.10 5.80 13.71
CA LEU A 123 6.65 5.60 13.75
C LEU A 123 5.90 6.93 13.61
N ALA A 124 6.29 7.97 14.36
CA ALA A 124 5.67 9.29 14.27
C ALA A 124 5.84 9.90 12.88
N ALA A 125 7.05 9.84 12.31
CA ALA A 125 7.32 10.34 10.97
C ALA A 125 6.48 9.61 9.90
N GLY A 126 6.44 8.28 9.94
CA GLY A 126 5.62 7.48 9.04
C GLY A 126 4.14 7.83 9.14
N ALA A 127 3.61 7.97 10.35
CA ALA A 127 2.21 8.33 10.59
C ALA A 127 1.89 9.75 10.08
N CYS A 128 2.71 10.74 10.43
CA CYS A 128 2.51 12.12 10.01
C CYS A 128 2.62 12.27 8.49
N LEU A 129 3.68 11.73 7.88
CA LEU A 129 3.88 11.83 6.43
C LEU A 129 2.73 11.14 5.67
N THR A 130 2.30 9.96 6.12
CA THR A 130 1.18 9.25 5.48
C THR A 130 -0.13 10.01 5.63
N ALA A 131 -0.40 10.59 6.80
CA ALA A 131 -1.57 11.42 7.02
C ALA A 131 -1.59 12.67 6.12
N MET A 132 -0.42 13.27 5.86
CA MET A 132 -0.29 14.44 4.99
C MET A 132 -0.38 14.09 3.51
N LEU A 133 0.30 13.02 3.08
CA LEU A 133 0.38 12.62 1.67
C LEU A 133 -0.82 11.76 1.24
N HIS A 134 -1.62 11.26 2.20
CA HIS A 134 -2.71 10.32 1.97
C HIS A 134 -2.30 9.04 1.21
N SER A 135 -1.00 8.65 1.34
CA SER A 135 -0.44 7.49 0.65
C SER A 135 0.67 6.85 1.46
N SER A 136 0.37 5.72 2.10
CA SER A 136 1.39 4.91 2.79
C SER A 136 2.41 4.32 1.81
N ALA A 137 1.96 3.92 0.62
CA ALA A 137 2.85 3.38 -0.40
C ALA A 137 3.93 4.40 -0.81
N ALA A 138 3.57 5.69 -0.93
CA ALA A 138 4.51 6.76 -1.21
C ALA A 138 5.56 6.92 -0.10
N VAL A 139 5.12 6.97 1.16
CA VAL A 139 6.01 7.12 2.32
C VAL A 139 6.94 5.92 2.46
N ILE A 140 6.41 4.71 2.27
CA ILE A 140 7.20 3.48 2.34
C ILE A 140 8.21 3.43 1.19
N ALA A 141 7.81 3.80 -0.04
CA ALA A 141 8.71 3.86 -1.19
C ALA A 141 9.88 4.84 -0.95
N MET A 142 9.62 6.01 -0.35
CA MET A 142 10.68 6.95 0.05
C MET A 142 11.62 6.34 1.10
N ALA A 143 11.07 5.71 2.15
CA ALA A 143 11.87 5.04 3.17
C ALA A 143 12.75 3.93 2.57
N MET A 144 12.18 3.12 1.67
CA MET A 144 12.91 2.07 0.94
C MET A 144 14.05 2.65 0.09
N SER A 145 13.82 3.77 -0.60
CA SER A 145 14.83 4.45 -1.41
C SER A 145 15.99 4.96 -0.55
N ILE A 146 15.68 5.61 0.58
CA ILE A 146 16.67 6.14 1.51
C ILE A 146 17.48 4.99 2.16
N ALA A 147 16.83 3.89 2.51
CA ALA A 147 17.53 2.71 3.03
C ALA A 147 18.39 2.04 1.95
N ALA A 148 17.94 1.98 0.70
CA ALA A 148 18.71 1.42 -0.42
C ALA A 148 19.99 2.21 -0.70
N SER A 149 19.99 3.54 -0.48
CA SER A 149 21.18 4.38 -0.61
C SER A 149 22.16 4.28 0.59
N GLY A 150 21.79 3.52 1.64
CA GLY A 150 22.59 3.39 2.87
C GLY A 150 22.49 4.58 3.83
N ALA A 151 21.65 5.58 3.52
CA ALA A 151 21.48 6.77 4.37
C ALA A 151 20.60 6.52 5.60
N MET A 152 19.91 5.37 5.67
CA MET A 152 19.03 4.99 6.78
C MET A 152 19.11 3.48 7.03
N PRO A 153 19.19 3.03 8.30
CA PRO A 153 19.14 1.61 8.61
C PRO A 153 17.75 1.02 8.34
N PRO A 154 17.65 -0.27 7.94
CA PRO A 154 16.37 -0.92 7.65
C PRO A 154 15.38 -0.89 8.82
N GLU A 155 15.86 -1.00 10.06
CA GLU A 155 15.05 -0.96 11.28
C GLU A 155 14.24 0.34 11.40
N LEU A 156 14.88 1.48 11.06
CA LEU A 156 14.19 2.76 11.04
C LEU A 156 13.16 2.81 9.92
N GLY A 157 13.49 2.25 8.74
CA GLY A 157 12.54 2.08 7.65
C GLY A 157 11.32 1.27 8.06
N ILE A 158 11.52 0.19 8.83
CA ILE A 158 10.43 -0.64 9.38
C ILE A 158 9.59 0.16 10.39
N ALA A 159 10.21 0.96 11.25
CA ALA A 159 9.48 1.84 12.17
C ALA A 159 8.59 2.84 11.40
N ILE A 160 9.10 3.41 10.28
CA ILE A 160 8.33 4.27 9.38
C ILE A 160 7.16 3.50 8.75
N VAL A 161 7.35 2.23 8.35
CA VAL A 161 6.28 1.37 7.83
C VAL A 161 5.16 1.19 8.85
N LEU A 162 5.49 0.88 10.11
CA LEU A 162 4.49 0.74 11.18
C LEU A 162 3.71 2.04 11.35
N GLY A 163 4.41 3.18 11.35
CA GLY A 163 3.80 4.50 11.40
C GLY A 163 2.92 4.80 10.18
N ALA A 164 3.38 4.47 8.99
CA ALA A 164 2.62 4.67 7.76
C ALA A 164 1.28 3.92 7.77
N ASN A 165 1.26 2.69 8.31
CA ASN A 165 0.01 1.94 8.50
C ASN A 165 -0.95 2.66 9.50
N VAL A 166 -0.43 3.24 10.57
CA VAL A 166 -1.23 4.08 11.48
C VAL A 166 -1.75 5.33 10.76
N GLY A 167 -0.91 5.99 9.97
CA GLY A 167 -1.26 7.20 9.23
C GLY A 167 -2.40 6.99 8.21
N THR A 168 -2.54 5.80 7.62
CA THR A 168 -3.66 5.48 6.72
C THR A 168 -5.02 5.57 7.40
N CYS A 169 -5.08 5.44 8.73
CA CYS A 169 -6.32 5.51 9.47
C CYS A 169 -6.93 6.92 9.48
N VAL A 170 -6.11 7.96 9.31
CA VAL A 170 -6.56 9.37 9.36
C VAL A 170 -7.65 9.63 8.32
N THR A 171 -7.50 9.12 7.09
CA THR A 171 -8.49 9.29 6.03
C THR A 171 -9.82 8.61 6.37
N ALA A 172 -9.76 7.40 6.95
CA ALA A 172 -10.95 6.67 7.37
C ALA A 172 -11.67 7.40 8.54
N VAL A 173 -10.91 7.93 9.50
CA VAL A 173 -11.46 8.70 10.62
C VAL A 173 -12.12 9.98 10.12
N ILE A 174 -11.47 10.76 9.25
CA ILE A 174 -12.04 11.98 8.66
C ILE A 174 -13.34 11.64 7.90
N ALA A 175 -13.33 10.58 7.10
CA ALA A 175 -14.51 10.15 6.33
C ALA A 175 -15.66 9.65 7.23
N SER A 176 -15.40 9.30 8.48
CA SER A 176 -16.41 8.85 9.44
C SER A 176 -17.08 10.00 10.21
N ILE A 177 -16.53 11.22 10.15
CA ILE A 177 -17.08 12.40 10.84
C ILE A 177 -18.43 12.76 10.22
N GLY A 178 -19.48 12.74 11.05
CA GLY A 178 -20.85 12.97 10.58
C GLY A 178 -21.44 11.80 9.75
N GLY A 179 -20.72 10.67 9.69
CA GLY A 179 -21.16 9.46 9.00
C GLY A 179 -22.16 8.63 9.79
N THR A 180 -22.62 7.55 9.17
CA THR A 180 -23.52 6.58 9.83
C THR A 180 -22.76 5.76 10.88
N PRO A 181 -23.45 5.15 11.86
CA PRO A 181 -22.84 4.26 12.84
C PRO A 181 -21.98 3.15 12.22
N SER A 182 -22.41 2.62 11.07
CA SER A 182 -21.65 1.61 10.34
C SER A 182 -20.34 2.14 9.73
N GLY A 183 -20.34 3.37 9.22
CA GLY A 183 -19.14 4.03 8.73
C GLY A 183 -18.13 4.30 9.85
N VAL A 184 -18.63 4.77 10.99
CA VAL A 184 -17.83 4.98 12.20
C VAL A 184 -17.22 3.66 12.69
N PHE A 185 -18.01 2.57 12.72
CA PHE A 185 -17.49 1.24 13.07
C PHE A 185 -16.34 0.80 12.17
N VAL A 186 -16.48 0.96 10.86
CA VAL A 186 -15.42 0.62 9.89
C VAL A 186 -14.14 1.41 10.16
N ALA A 187 -14.26 2.73 10.35
CA ALA A 187 -13.11 3.60 10.61
C ALA A 187 -12.38 3.20 11.90
N TRP A 188 -13.10 3.01 13.00
CA TRP A 188 -12.49 2.64 14.27
C TRP A 188 -11.95 1.22 14.29
N SER A 189 -12.56 0.29 13.55
CA SER A 189 -12.00 -1.04 13.36
C SER A 189 -10.65 -0.99 12.62
N HIS A 190 -10.56 -0.15 11.59
CA HIS A 190 -9.30 0.08 10.88
C HIS A 190 -8.23 0.70 11.79
N VAL A 191 -8.60 1.72 12.59
CA VAL A 191 -7.71 2.30 13.60
C VAL A 191 -7.23 1.25 14.59
N ALA A 192 -8.14 0.48 15.17
CA ALA A 192 -7.81 -0.52 16.19
C ALA A 192 -6.84 -1.58 15.65
N LEU A 193 -7.03 -2.04 14.41
CA LEU A 193 -6.16 -3.03 13.78
C LEU A 193 -4.76 -2.46 13.51
N ASN A 194 -4.65 -1.27 12.93
CA ASN A 194 -3.36 -0.70 12.56
C ASN A 194 -2.59 -0.17 13.76
N VAL A 195 -3.26 0.55 14.68
CA VAL A 195 -2.62 1.04 15.91
C VAL A 195 -2.27 -0.13 16.84
N GLY A 196 -3.19 -1.08 17.03
CA GLY A 196 -2.93 -2.28 17.83
C GLY A 196 -1.78 -3.12 17.27
N GLY A 197 -1.74 -3.30 15.94
CA GLY A 197 -0.63 -3.96 15.26
C GLY A 197 0.68 -3.22 15.43
N ALA A 198 0.70 -1.89 15.22
CA ALA A 198 1.90 -1.08 15.39
C ALA A 198 2.44 -1.14 16.84
N LEU A 199 1.56 -1.05 17.85
CA LEU A 199 1.96 -1.18 19.26
C LEU A 199 2.52 -2.58 19.58
N LEU A 200 1.94 -3.63 19.01
CA LEU A 200 2.42 -5.01 19.18
C LEU A 200 3.82 -5.20 18.56
N PHE A 201 4.04 -4.69 17.36
CA PHE A 201 5.29 -4.91 16.62
C PHE A 201 6.38 -3.90 16.92
N LEU A 202 6.07 -2.74 17.48
CA LEU A 202 7.06 -1.72 17.81
C LEU A 202 8.23 -2.25 18.67
N PRO A 203 7.98 -3.00 19.78
CA PRO A 203 9.06 -3.60 20.55
C PRO A 203 9.75 -4.78 19.84
N MET A 204 9.17 -5.27 18.74
CA MET A 204 9.63 -6.43 17.96
C MET A 204 10.28 -6.04 16.64
N ILE A 205 10.61 -4.77 16.42
CA ILE A 205 11.19 -4.29 15.15
C ILE A 205 12.45 -5.09 14.76
N GLY A 206 13.32 -5.38 15.72
CA GLY A 206 14.53 -6.19 15.47
C GLY A 206 14.21 -7.62 15.01
N LEU A 207 13.18 -8.25 15.58
CA LEU A 207 12.72 -9.57 15.14
C LEU A 207 12.11 -9.50 13.73
N LEU A 208 11.32 -8.46 13.46
CA LEU A 208 10.71 -8.23 12.16
C LEU A 208 11.77 -8.01 11.08
N GLN A 209 12.80 -7.20 11.38
CA GLN A 209 13.94 -6.98 10.51
C GLN A 209 14.75 -8.27 10.28
N ALA A 210 15.04 -9.04 11.33
CA ALA A 210 15.75 -10.32 11.20
C ALA A 210 14.99 -11.32 10.33
N SER A 211 13.65 -11.39 10.50
CA SER A 211 12.78 -12.24 9.68
C SER A 211 12.76 -11.80 8.22
N ALA A 212 12.71 -10.49 7.97
CA ALA A 212 12.74 -9.93 6.62
C ALA A 212 14.11 -10.17 5.94
N ALA A 213 15.19 -10.00 6.69
CA ALA A 213 16.56 -10.27 6.20
C ALA A 213 16.78 -11.75 5.85
N TRP A 214 16.12 -12.67 6.58
CA TRP A 214 16.19 -14.10 6.29
C TRP A 214 15.53 -14.47 4.94
N ILE A 215 14.47 -13.76 4.54
CA ILE A 215 13.86 -13.91 3.21
C ILE A 215 14.85 -13.48 2.11
N GLY A 216 15.67 -12.46 2.41
CA GLY A 216 16.75 -12.00 1.54
C GLY A 216 16.51 -10.60 0.95
N GLY A 217 17.35 -10.24 -0.02
CA GLY A 217 17.30 -8.94 -0.69
C GLY A 217 18.05 -7.82 0.05
N GLY A 218 18.15 -6.67 -0.61
CA GLY A 218 18.77 -5.46 -0.05
C GLY A 218 17.89 -4.75 0.99
N PRO A 219 18.36 -3.63 1.57
CA PRO A 219 17.64 -2.88 2.59
C PRO A 219 16.20 -2.50 2.21
N ALA A 220 15.98 -2.11 0.96
CA ALA A 220 14.64 -1.81 0.44
C ALA A 220 13.71 -3.04 0.49
N SER A 221 14.19 -4.19 -0.02
CA SER A 221 13.40 -5.44 -0.01
C SER A 221 13.08 -5.89 1.42
N GLN A 222 14.03 -5.75 2.35
CA GLN A 222 13.79 -6.07 3.76
C GLN A 222 12.66 -5.24 4.37
N ILE A 223 12.56 -3.95 4.03
CA ILE A 223 11.46 -3.08 4.47
C ILE A 223 10.13 -3.57 3.88
N ALA A 224 10.09 -3.97 2.60
CA ALA A 224 8.90 -4.52 1.96
C ALA A 224 8.46 -5.84 2.63
N HIS A 225 9.39 -6.78 2.82
CA HIS A 225 9.11 -8.05 3.50
C HIS A 225 8.63 -7.85 4.93
N ALA A 226 9.23 -6.89 5.67
CA ALA A 226 8.79 -6.55 7.01
C ALA A 226 7.33 -6.05 7.01
N GLN A 227 6.94 -5.21 6.06
CA GLN A 227 5.55 -4.78 5.90
C GLN A 227 4.61 -5.96 5.60
N THR A 228 5.04 -6.87 4.73
CA THR A 228 4.25 -8.06 4.38
C THR A 228 4.05 -8.94 5.60
N ILE A 229 5.12 -9.26 6.33
CA ILE A 229 5.05 -10.05 7.57
C ILE A 229 4.11 -9.37 8.58
N PHE A 230 4.31 -8.08 8.82
CA PHE A 230 3.49 -7.29 9.74
C PHE A 230 1.99 -7.38 9.39
N ASN A 231 1.62 -7.05 8.15
CA ASN A 231 0.22 -7.02 7.75
C ASN A 231 -0.41 -8.43 7.74
N VAL A 232 0.32 -9.45 7.27
CA VAL A 232 -0.17 -10.85 7.27
C VAL A 232 -0.35 -11.35 8.71
N VAL A 233 0.64 -11.17 9.58
CA VAL A 233 0.56 -11.65 10.96
C VAL A 233 -0.55 -10.91 11.74
N CYS A 234 -0.64 -9.57 11.62
CA CYS A 234 -1.72 -8.81 12.25
C CYS A 234 -3.09 -9.26 11.75
N SER A 235 -3.22 -9.50 10.44
CA SER A 235 -4.48 -9.97 9.86
C SER A 235 -4.85 -11.38 10.35
N LEU A 236 -3.89 -12.30 10.45
CA LEU A 236 -4.13 -13.64 10.98
C LEU A 236 -4.50 -13.62 12.47
N LEU A 237 -3.84 -12.78 13.26
CA LEU A 237 -4.16 -12.61 14.69
C LEU A 237 -5.55 -11.98 14.90
N ALA A 238 -5.96 -11.07 14.01
CA ALA A 238 -7.26 -10.43 14.08
C ALA A 238 -8.39 -11.25 13.43
N LEU A 239 -8.07 -12.24 12.58
CA LEU A 239 -9.05 -13.04 11.86
C LEU A 239 -10.10 -13.70 12.77
N PRO A 240 -9.76 -14.28 13.94
CA PRO A 240 -10.76 -14.86 14.84
C PRO A 240 -11.79 -13.82 15.32
N LEU A 241 -11.42 -12.54 15.40
CA LEU A 241 -12.35 -11.48 15.81
C LEU A 241 -13.52 -11.33 14.82
N CYS A 242 -13.32 -11.67 13.54
CA CYS A 242 -14.39 -11.62 12.54
C CYS A 242 -15.54 -12.62 12.84
N TYR A 243 -15.26 -13.67 13.59
CA TYR A 243 -16.23 -14.74 13.91
C TYR A 243 -16.90 -14.57 15.27
N LEU A 244 -16.62 -13.48 16.01
CA LEU A 244 -17.24 -13.25 17.30
C LEU A 244 -18.76 -13.00 17.16
N PRO A 245 -19.61 -13.64 17.98
CA PRO A 245 -21.07 -13.48 17.91
C PRO A 245 -21.56 -12.09 18.32
N ILE A 246 -20.69 -11.26 18.87
CA ILE A 246 -21.00 -9.88 19.27
C ILE A 246 -21.44 -9.03 18.07
N TRP A 247 -20.91 -9.30 16.87
CA TRP A 247 -21.21 -8.52 15.68
C TRP A 247 -22.65 -8.63 15.26
N SER A 248 -23.25 -9.81 15.33
CA SER A 248 -24.67 -10.03 15.02
C SER A 248 -25.62 -9.35 16.01
N LYS A 249 -25.19 -9.21 17.28
CA LYS A 249 -25.96 -8.48 18.30
C LYS A 249 -25.88 -6.96 18.05
N LEU A 250 -24.69 -6.46 17.70
CA LEU A 250 -24.44 -5.05 17.41
C LEU A 250 -25.25 -4.61 16.17
N GLU A 251 -25.27 -5.42 15.11
CA GLU A 251 -26.06 -5.15 13.90
C GLU A 251 -27.55 -4.98 14.22
N LYS A 252 -28.13 -5.87 15.01
CA LYS A 252 -29.53 -5.78 15.42
C LYS A 252 -29.84 -4.52 16.20
N HIS A 253 -28.92 -4.08 17.06
CA HIS A 253 -29.12 -2.89 17.89
C HIS A 253 -28.99 -1.57 17.11
N LEU A 254 -28.20 -1.54 16.04
CA LEU A 254 -28.00 -0.34 15.22
C LEU A 254 -29.02 -0.22 14.05
N GLN A 255 -29.81 -1.27 13.80
CA GLN A 255 -30.88 -1.30 12.81
C GLN A 255 -32.26 -1.06 13.44
N SER A 256 -32.39 -1.14 14.77
CA SER A 256 -33.58 -0.79 15.56
C SER A 256 -33.56 0.69 15.93
#